data_03e42607cc6eadb9b70f41860b697544
#
_entry.id   03e42607cc6eadb9b70f41860b697544
#
_cell.length_a   1.000
_cell.length_b   1.000
_cell.length_c   1.000
_cell.angle_alpha   90.00
_cell.angle_beta   90.00
_cell.angle_gamma   90.00
#
_symmetry.space_group_name_H-M   'P 1'
#
loop_
_entity.id
_entity.type
_entity.pdbx_description
1 polymer ?
#
loop_
_entity_poly.entity_id
_entity_poly.type
_entity_poly.pdbx_seq_one_letter_code
_entity_poly.pdbx_strand_id
1 'polypeptide(L)'
;MPQLSPYRRLFEIPGARAFTAGNLLARLPMGMFSVSAVMMIAGARGSYALAGAVTATGLAATGLVAPWTARLVDRHGQARTALPATVIAALGSLSLLLCVRHDAPDWTLFASYAATATTPNTGGMSRARWAHLLAGDAKALHTANSFEQAADELCFMLGPVLAAFLCGTFFPEAGTLVGAVLLLTGTVLFTTRRATEPPVRAHIPGKAPLRAPGIPPLLAVCLAMGGVFGATEVVTLAFADAQGRQSAAGIVLALQAAGSCVAGLLYGAVNPAGPAAARLPWCVAAMAALLALPLLAAALTGSLPLLAVALLVAGMATAPTMVTTMTLVQERTPEGRLNEGMTLAVTGLLGGIACGSAIGGWTTEHLSPTAGYAVPVTAAAVALALSLRSPSNRFTKCLAPH
;
A
#
# COMPACT_ATOMS: atom_id res chain seq x y z
N MET A 1 -26.18 7.21 -26.61
CA MET A 1 -25.11 8.07 -26.09
C MET A 1 -23.93 7.18 -25.78
N PRO A 2 -22.71 7.46 -26.22
CA PRO A 2 -21.56 6.66 -25.84
C PRO A 2 -21.46 6.69 -24.31
N GLN A 3 -21.52 5.51 -23.67
CA GLN A 3 -21.39 5.42 -22.22
C GLN A 3 -20.00 5.93 -21.86
N LEU A 4 -19.94 7.09 -21.19
CA LEU A 4 -18.70 7.61 -20.62
C LEU A 4 -18.06 6.50 -19.80
N SER A 5 -16.75 6.28 -19.98
CA SER A 5 -16.06 5.27 -19.19
C SER A 5 -16.35 5.54 -17.70
N PRO A 6 -16.55 4.52 -16.85
CA PRO A 6 -16.90 4.72 -15.43
C PRO A 6 -15.96 5.68 -14.72
N TYR A 7 -14.69 5.67 -15.08
CA TYR A 7 -13.66 6.58 -14.55
C TYR A 7 -13.90 8.04 -14.93
N ARG A 8 -14.35 8.33 -16.16
CA ARG A 8 -14.64 9.69 -16.59
C ARG A 8 -15.75 10.32 -15.73
N ARG A 9 -16.77 9.53 -15.38
CA ARG A 9 -17.86 9.99 -14.50
C ARG A 9 -17.36 10.40 -13.11
N LEU A 10 -16.37 9.67 -12.53
CA LEU A 10 -15.76 10.06 -11.25
C LEU A 10 -15.15 11.46 -11.33
N PHE A 11 -14.46 11.77 -12.43
CA PHE A 11 -13.77 13.03 -12.61
C PHE A 11 -14.65 14.18 -13.12
N GLU A 12 -15.94 13.94 -13.34
CA GLU A 12 -16.96 14.97 -13.56
C GLU A 12 -17.50 15.55 -12.24
N ILE A 13 -17.29 14.84 -11.11
CA ILE A 13 -17.66 15.34 -9.78
C ILE A 13 -16.83 16.60 -9.46
N PRO A 14 -17.47 17.71 -9.06
CA PRO A 14 -16.78 18.96 -8.73
C PRO A 14 -15.70 18.75 -7.66
N GLY A 15 -14.48 19.17 -7.95
CA GLY A 15 -13.34 19.04 -7.05
C GLY A 15 -12.60 17.69 -7.09
N ALA A 16 -13.17 16.65 -7.72
CA ALA A 16 -12.57 15.31 -7.77
C ALA A 16 -11.16 15.32 -8.40
N ARG A 17 -10.99 15.94 -9.56
CA ARG A 17 -9.69 16.06 -10.24
C ARG A 17 -8.65 16.73 -9.36
N ALA A 18 -9.03 17.79 -8.67
CA ALA A 18 -8.11 18.61 -7.89
C ALA A 18 -7.63 17.89 -6.62
N PHE A 19 -8.55 17.24 -5.85
CA PHE A 19 -8.10 16.49 -4.68
C PHE A 19 -7.33 15.23 -5.07
N THR A 20 -7.71 14.56 -6.16
CA THR A 20 -6.97 13.39 -6.67
C THR A 20 -5.56 13.76 -7.10
N ALA A 21 -5.38 14.85 -7.85
CA ALA A 21 -4.04 15.32 -8.22
C ALA A 21 -3.18 15.65 -6.99
N GLY A 22 -3.73 16.39 -6.02
CA GLY A 22 -3.05 16.66 -4.76
C GLY A 22 -2.70 15.39 -3.99
N ASN A 23 -3.62 14.42 -3.96
CA ASN A 23 -3.39 13.14 -3.31
C ASN A 23 -2.29 12.30 -3.98
N LEU A 24 -2.26 12.24 -5.32
CA LEU A 24 -1.22 11.52 -6.07
C LEU A 24 0.17 12.12 -5.80
N LEU A 25 0.27 13.46 -5.80
CA LEU A 25 1.52 14.14 -5.46
C LEU A 25 1.97 13.85 -4.02
N ALA A 26 1.04 13.82 -3.05
CA ALA A 26 1.35 13.52 -1.66
C ALA A 26 1.67 12.03 -1.42
N ARG A 27 1.16 11.13 -2.27
CA ARG A 27 1.32 9.68 -2.13
C ARG A 27 2.62 9.15 -2.74
N LEU A 28 3.07 9.72 -3.85
CA LEU A 28 4.29 9.29 -4.56
C LEU A 28 5.52 9.18 -3.65
N PRO A 29 5.77 10.12 -2.71
CA PRO A 29 6.89 10.03 -1.77
C PRO A 29 6.90 8.79 -0.86
N MET A 30 5.77 8.14 -0.65
CA MET A 30 5.72 6.91 0.17
C MET A 30 6.62 5.81 -0.42
N GLY A 31 6.69 5.69 -1.75
CA GLY A 31 7.63 4.79 -2.41
C GLY A 31 9.07 5.32 -2.50
N MET A 32 9.27 6.63 -2.34
CA MET A 32 10.59 7.26 -2.50
C MET A 32 11.43 7.23 -1.22
N PHE A 33 10.82 7.49 -0.06
CA PHE A 33 11.55 7.80 1.17
C PHE A 33 12.46 6.67 1.64
N SER A 34 12.03 5.42 1.58
CA SER A 34 12.85 4.28 2.01
C SER A 34 14.12 4.14 1.15
N VAL A 35 13.95 4.15 -0.17
CA VAL A 35 15.08 4.01 -1.11
C VAL A 35 16.02 5.21 -1.00
N SER A 36 15.48 6.43 -0.94
CA SER A 36 16.29 7.64 -0.78
C SER A 36 17.09 7.64 0.52
N ALA A 37 16.48 7.23 1.64
CA ALA A 37 17.16 7.15 2.93
C ALA A 37 18.28 6.12 2.90
N VAL A 38 18.02 4.92 2.32
CA VAL A 38 19.06 3.89 2.19
C VAL A 38 20.23 4.38 1.35
N MET A 39 19.98 4.96 0.17
CA MET A 39 21.04 5.45 -0.72
C MET A 39 21.84 6.57 -0.07
N MET A 40 21.19 7.51 0.59
CA MET A 40 21.80 8.65 1.25
C MET A 40 22.67 8.21 2.44
N ILE A 41 22.14 7.38 3.34
CA ILE A 41 22.85 6.94 4.55
C ILE A 41 23.98 5.98 4.19
N ALA A 42 23.73 4.99 3.33
CA ALA A 42 24.77 4.03 2.92
C ALA A 42 25.90 4.73 2.15
N GLY A 43 25.57 5.71 1.29
CA GLY A 43 26.57 6.49 0.57
C GLY A 43 27.44 7.35 1.49
N ALA A 44 26.85 7.99 2.51
CA ALA A 44 27.58 8.87 3.42
C ALA A 44 28.33 8.12 4.53
N ARG A 45 27.74 7.05 5.09
CA ARG A 45 28.27 6.29 6.24
C ARG A 45 28.96 4.98 5.86
N GLY A 46 28.90 4.56 4.59
CA GLY A 46 29.49 3.28 4.14
C GLY A 46 28.81 2.05 4.74
N SER A 47 27.60 2.16 5.31
CA SER A 47 26.93 1.09 6.03
C SER A 47 25.48 0.91 5.59
N TYR A 48 25.22 -0.16 4.83
CA TYR A 48 23.86 -0.62 4.51
C TYR A 48 23.13 -1.14 5.75
N ALA A 49 23.85 -1.71 6.72
CA ALA A 49 23.26 -2.18 7.98
C ALA A 49 22.66 -1.03 8.79
N LEU A 50 23.38 0.10 8.90
CA LEU A 50 22.86 1.31 9.55
C LEU A 50 21.64 1.87 8.80
N ALA A 51 21.73 1.96 7.47
CA ALA A 51 20.62 2.44 6.64
C ALA A 51 19.37 1.58 6.80
N GLY A 52 19.54 0.25 6.79
CA GLY A 52 18.46 -0.71 7.04
C GLY A 52 17.86 -0.59 8.45
N ALA A 53 18.69 -0.41 9.48
CA ALA A 53 18.22 -0.24 10.85
C ALA A 53 17.41 1.07 11.02
N VAL A 54 17.86 2.17 10.42
CA VAL A 54 17.15 3.46 10.44
C VAL A 54 15.78 3.34 9.73
N THR A 55 15.75 2.74 8.54
CA THR A 55 14.48 2.57 7.79
C THR A 55 13.52 1.62 8.49
N ALA A 56 14.01 0.53 9.10
CA ALA A 56 13.21 -0.37 9.92
C ALA A 56 12.61 0.34 11.15
N THR A 57 13.37 1.21 11.81
CA THR A 57 12.87 2.04 12.92
C THR A 57 11.72 2.95 12.47
N GLY A 58 11.85 3.58 11.29
CA GLY A 58 10.78 4.40 10.71
C GLY A 58 9.52 3.61 10.41
N LEU A 59 9.67 2.39 9.88
CA LEU A 59 8.54 1.50 9.62
C LEU A 59 7.82 1.12 10.92
N ALA A 60 8.57 0.76 11.96
CA ALA A 60 8.02 0.46 13.28
C ALA A 60 7.31 1.67 13.90
N ALA A 61 7.95 2.85 13.83
CA ALA A 61 7.35 4.11 14.28
C ALA A 61 6.04 4.43 13.54
N THR A 62 6.02 4.21 12.21
CA THR A 62 4.81 4.39 11.39
C THR A 62 3.69 3.46 11.86
N GLY A 63 3.99 2.18 12.11
CA GLY A 63 3.01 1.22 12.65
C GLY A 63 2.36 1.68 13.97
N LEU A 64 3.12 2.37 14.82
CA LEU A 64 2.64 2.89 16.10
C LEU A 64 1.91 4.23 15.96
N VAL A 65 2.44 5.16 15.17
CA VAL A 65 1.97 6.56 15.08
C VAL A 65 0.79 6.73 14.12
N ALA A 66 0.79 6.02 12.98
CA ALA A 66 -0.22 6.20 11.95
C ALA A 66 -1.67 5.99 12.42
N PRO A 67 -1.99 5.00 13.28
CA PRO A 67 -3.35 4.87 13.81
C PRO A 67 -3.78 6.07 14.67
N TRP A 68 -2.85 6.71 15.39
CA TRP A 68 -3.14 7.92 16.19
C TRP A 68 -3.38 9.14 15.30
N THR A 69 -2.55 9.32 14.27
CA THR A 69 -2.73 10.39 13.26
C THR A 69 -4.09 10.24 12.57
N ALA A 70 -4.47 9.02 12.21
CA ALA A 70 -5.77 8.74 11.59
C ALA A 70 -6.95 9.04 12.52
N ARG A 71 -6.85 8.73 13.82
CA ARG A 71 -7.86 9.12 14.83
C ARG A 71 -8.00 10.63 14.94
N LEU A 72 -6.89 11.36 14.90
CA LEU A 72 -6.91 12.82 14.92
C LEU A 72 -7.59 13.38 13.65
N VAL A 73 -7.34 12.76 12.48
CA VAL A 73 -8.03 13.08 11.21
C VAL A 73 -9.53 12.86 11.34
N ASP A 74 -9.96 11.73 11.88
CA ASP A 74 -11.38 11.43 12.07
C ASP A 74 -12.08 12.41 13.07
N ARG A 75 -11.35 12.88 14.10
CA ARG A 75 -11.87 13.77 15.13
C ARG A 75 -11.89 15.25 14.75
N HIS A 76 -10.89 15.72 14.02
CA HIS A 76 -10.67 17.15 13.77
C HIS A 76 -10.80 17.54 12.31
N GLY A 77 -10.95 16.53 11.42
CA GLY A 77 -10.98 16.71 9.95
C GLY A 77 -9.63 16.57 9.31
N GLN A 78 -9.66 16.28 7.99
CA GLN A 78 -8.47 16.01 7.19
C GLN A 78 -7.57 17.27 7.10
N ALA A 79 -8.16 18.42 6.77
CA ALA A 79 -7.39 19.64 6.55
C ALA A 79 -6.67 20.13 7.82
N ARG A 80 -7.31 20.02 8.99
CA ARG A 80 -6.74 20.51 10.26
C ARG A 80 -5.64 19.60 10.78
N THR A 81 -5.69 18.31 10.47
CA THR A 81 -4.75 17.32 11.02
C THR A 81 -3.64 16.97 10.04
N ALA A 82 -3.98 16.78 8.76
CA ALA A 82 -3.01 16.29 7.78
C ALA A 82 -1.87 17.28 7.54
N LEU A 83 -2.16 18.58 7.46
CA LEU A 83 -1.13 19.57 7.18
C LEU A 83 -0.09 19.68 8.29
N PRO A 84 -0.44 19.84 9.58
CA PRO A 84 0.56 19.83 10.66
C PRO A 84 1.36 18.52 10.74
N ALA A 85 0.68 17.38 10.59
CA ALA A 85 1.33 16.07 10.59
C ALA A 85 2.36 15.94 9.44
N THR A 86 1.99 16.42 8.25
CA THR A 86 2.89 16.45 7.08
C THR A 86 4.07 17.41 7.29
N VAL A 87 3.86 18.56 7.92
CA VAL A 87 4.94 19.49 8.25
C VAL A 87 5.96 18.83 9.19
N ILE A 88 5.51 18.13 10.23
CA ILE A 88 6.39 17.39 11.14
C ILE A 88 7.17 16.31 10.36
N ALA A 89 6.50 15.55 9.49
CA ALA A 89 7.15 14.53 8.68
C ALA A 89 8.19 15.12 7.71
N ALA A 90 7.88 16.24 7.08
CA ALA A 90 8.80 16.94 6.19
C ALA A 90 10.02 17.51 6.95
N LEU A 91 9.80 18.06 8.14
CA LEU A 91 10.89 18.50 9.03
C LEU A 91 11.76 17.31 9.47
N GLY A 92 11.15 16.16 9.75
CA GLY A 92 11.89 14.93 10.03
C GLY A 92 12.76 14.50 8.83
N SER A 93 12.22 14.55 7.61
CA SER A 93 12.97 14.26 6.39
C SER A 93 14.11 15.23 6.13
N LEU A 94 13.87 16.53 6.35
CA LEU A 94 14.92 17.57 6.24
C LEU A 94 15.97 17.44 7.34
N SER A 95 15.55 17.12 8.57
CA SER A 95 16.47 16.85 9.68
C SER A 95 17.38 15.66 9.35
N LEU A 96 16.82 14.56 8.82
CA LEU A 96 17.59 13.39 8.37
C LEU A 96 18.66 13.81 7.34
N LEU A 97 18.26 14.58 6.34
CA LEU A 97 19.17 15.10 5.31
C LEU A 97 20.31 15.92 5.93
N LEU A 98 19.99 16.84 6.85
CA LEU A 98 21.00 17.66 7.54
C LEU A 98 21.91 16.81 8.43
N CYS A 99 21.37 15.84 9.14
CA CYS A 99 22.16 14.92 9.98
C CYS A 99 23.15 14.09 9.15
N VAL A 100 22.76 13.63 7.96
CA VAL A 100 23.67 12.93 7.05
C VAL A 100 24.73 13.89 6.51
N ARG A 101 24.34 15.08 6.08
CA ARG A 101 25.25 16.06 5.45
C ARG A 101 26.31 16.65 6.41
N HIS A 102 25.97 16.75 7.69
CA HIS A 102 26.84 17.30 8.72
C HIS A 102 27.49 16.25 9.64
N ASP A 103 27.49 15.00 9.24
CA ASP A 103 28.06 13.89 10.00
C ASP A 103 27.59 13.83 11.47
N ALA A 104 26.30 14.15 11.70
CA ALA A 104 25.74 14.09 13.05
C ALA A 104 25.76 12.67 13.62
N PRO A 105 25.75 12.47 14.94
CA PRO A 105 25.75 11.15 15.57
C PRO A 105 24.62 10.24 15.04
N ASP A 106 24.88 8.95 14.90
CA ASP A 106 23.95 7.98 14.26
C ASP A 106 22.56 7.94 14.90
N TRP A 107 22.44 8.13 16.23
CA TRP A 107 21.13 8.16 16.90
C TRP A 107 20.22 9.28 16.36
N THR A 108 20.77 10.37 15.83
CA THR A 108 19.99 11.46 15.22
C THR A 108 19.30 11.03 13.93
N LEU A 109 19.89 10.08 13.18
CA LEU A 109 19.29 9.51 11.97
C LEU A 109 18.01 8.74 12.35
N PHE A 110 18.07 7.95 13.41
CA PHE A 110 16.90 7.21 13.93
C PHE A 110 15.79 8.16 14.38
N ALA A 111 16.12 9.19 15.18
CA ALA A 111 15.15 10.16 15.66
C ALA A 111 14.50 10.95 14.51
N SER A 112 15.31 11.42 13.57
CA SER A 112 14.85 12.16 12.39
C SER A 112 13.95 11.32 11.50
N TYR A 113 14.32 10.07 11.23
CA TYR A 113 13.50 9.17 10.41
C TYR A 113 12.25 8.72 11.13
N ALA A 114 12.28 8.51 12.45
CA ALA A 114 11.09 8.23 13.25
C ALA A 114 10.08 9.38 13.23
N ALA A 115 10.53 10.64 13.13
CA ALA A 115 9.62 11.78 12.99
C ALA A 115 8.81 11.77 11.69
N THR A 116 9.29 11.12 10.63
CA THR A 116 8.55 10.94 9.37
C THR A 116 7.32 10.05 9.54
N ALA A 117 7.23 9.28 10.61
CA ALA A 117 6.08 8.42 10.94
C ALA A 117 4.76 9.18 11.14
N THR A 118 4.82 10.51 11.31
CA THR A 118 3.62 11.35 11.37
C THR A 118 2.97 11.56 10.00
N THR A 119 3.59 11.11 8.89
CA THR A 119 3.01 11.18 7.54
C THR A 119 1.59 10.60 7.52
N PRO A 120 0.58 11.41 7.12
CA PRO A 120 -0.79 10.95 7.13
C PRO A 120 -1.03 9.92 6.02
N ASN A 121 -1.95 8.99 6.25
CA ASN A 121 -2.38 8.04 5.24
C ASN A 121 -3.25 8.73 4.18
N THR A 122 -2.61 9.36 3.20
CA THR A 122 -3.29 10.14 2.15
C THR A 122 -4.19 9.26 1.28
N GLY A 123 -3.81 8.00 1.04
CA GLY A 123 -4.63 7.02 0.34
C GLY A 123 -5.93 6.71 1.09
N GLY A 124 -5.86 6.52 2.40
CA GLY A 124 -7.03 6.31 3.25
C GLY A 124 -7.95 7.54 3.28
N MET A 125 -7.36 8.73 3.37
CA MET A 125 -8.12 9.99 3.33
C MET A 125 -8.82 10.22 1.98
N SER A 126 -8.18 9.85 0.87
CA SER A 126 -8.79 9.92 -0.47
C SER A 126 -9.97 8.96 -0.59
N ARG A 127 -9.81 7.71 -0.15
CA ARG A 127 -10.91 6.74 -0.10
C ARG A 127 -12.07 7.21 0.77
N ALA A 128 -11.79 7.92 1.87
CA ALA A 128 -12.83 8.52 2.71
C ALA A 128 -13.60 9.64 1.98
N ARG A 129 -12.91 10.45 1.15
CA ARG A 129 -13.57 11.45 0.29
C ARG A 129 -14.47 10.80 -0.75
N TRP A 130 -13.99 9.78 -1.43
CA TRP A 130 -14.79 9.02 -2.39
C TRP A 130 -16.02 8.39 -1.72
N ALA A 131 -15.86 7.78 -0.55
CA ALA A 131 -16.98 7.21 0.20
C ALA A 131 -18.03 8.27 0.58
N HIS A 132 -17.60 9.51 0.88
CA HIS A 132 -18.49 10.62 1.17
C HIS A 132 -19.21 11.13 -0.10
N LEU A 133 -18.45 11.38 -1.17
CA LEU A 133 -18.99 11.93 -2.41
C LEU A 133 -19.91 10.98 -3.16
N LEU A 134 -19.68 9.68 -3.01
CA LEU A 134 -20.42 8.61 -3.70
C LEU A 134 -21.35 7.85 -2.73
N ALA A 135 -21.77 8.51 -1.64
CA ALA A 135 -22.69 7.91 -0.68
C ALA A 135 -24.00 7.48 -1.38
N GLY A 136 -24.33 6.21 -1.28
CA GLY A 136 -25.49 5.61 -1.95
C GLY A 136 -25.24 5.05 -3.36
N ASP A 137 -24.08 5.30 -3.97
CA ASP A 137 -23.68 4.71 -5.27
C ASP A 137 -22.53 3.70 -5.09
N ALA A 138 -22.86 2.46 -4.72
CA ALA A 138 -21.89 1.40 -4.52
C ALA A 138 -21.09 1.07 -5.79
N LYS A 139 -21.67 1.29 -6.99
CA LYS A 139 -21.00 1.01 -8.26
C LYS A 139 -19.90 2.03 -8.53
N ALA A 140 -20.21 3.31 -8.38
CA ALA A 140 -19.23 4.38 -8.54
C ALA A 140 -18.13 4.28 -7.45
N LEU A 141 -18.49 3.93 -6.21
CA LEU A 141 -17.52 3.72 -5.13
C LEU A 141 -16.57 2.55 -5.41
N HIS A 142 -17.08 1.45 -5.99
CA HIS A 142 -16.23 0.34 -6.45
C HIS A 142 -15.22 0.79 -7.50
N THR A 143 -15.66 1.58 -8.49
CA THR A 143 -14.77 2.15 -9.51
C THR A 143 -13.72 3.09 -8.89
N ALA A 144 -14.12 3.92 -7.93
CA ALA A 144 -13.21 4.81 -7.21
C ALA A 144 -12.16 4.04 -6.39
N ASN A 145 -12.56 2.99 -5.67
CA ASN A 145 -11.64 2.14 -4.92
C ASN A 145 -10.66 1.40 -5.83
N SER A 146 -11.09 0.99 -7.01
CA SER A 146 -10.21 0.39 -8.02
C SER A 146 -9.21 1.39 -8.60
N PHE A 147 -9.64 2.63 -8.83
CA PHE A 147 -8.74 3.72 -9.21
C PHE A 147 -7.69 3.99 -8.12
N GLU A 148 -8.12 4.07 -6.86
CA GLU A 148 -7.22 4.29 -5.72
C GLU A 148 -6.19 3.16 -5.57
N GLN A 149 -6.59 1.91 -5.84
CA GLN A 149 -5.66 0.78 -5.83
C GLN A 149 -4.64 0.87 -6.97
N ALA A 150 -5.07 1.20 -8.18
CA ALA A 150 -4.16 1.41 -9.31
C ALA A 150 -3.19 2.58 -9.05
N ALA A 151 -3.66 3.63 -8.37
CA ALA A 151 -2.84 4.75 -7.94
C ALA A 151 -1.78 4.34 -6.90
N ASP A 152 -2.12 3.47 -5.94
CA ASP A 152 -1.15 2.91 -5.00
C ASP A 152 -0.06 2.11 -5.72
N GLU A 153 -0.46 1.18 -6.62
CA GLU A 153 0.48 0.39 -7.42
C GLU A 153 1.44 1.28 -8.22
N LEU A 154 0.90 2.31 -8.86
CA LEU A 154 1.70 3.25 -9.66
C LEU A 154 2.70 4.02 -8.78
N CYS A 155 2.29 4.49 -7.61
CA CYS A 155 3.16 5.20 -6.68
C CYS A 155 4.26 4.29 -6.11
N PHE A 156 3.94 3.05 -5.78
CA PHE A 156 4.91 2.07 -5.31
C PHE A 156 5.88 1.62 -6.41
N MET A 157 5.44 1.59 -7.67
CA MET A 157 6.30 1.28 -8.81
C MET A 157 7.23 2.45 -9.18
N LEU A 158 6.67 3.66 -9.29
CA LEU A 158 7.43 4.84 -9.75
C LEU A 158 8.29 5.47 -8.66
N GLY A 159 7.86 5.38 -7.40
CA GLY A 159 8.55 6.01 -6.26
C GLY A 159 10.00 5.59 -6.13
N PRO A 160 10.30 4.28 -6.00
CA PRO A 160 11.68 3.79 -5.91
C PRO A 160 12.54 4.15 -7.12
N VAL A 161 11.98 4.05 -8.33
CA VAL A 161 12.68 4.40 -9.58
C VAL A 161 13.05 5.88 -9.61
N LEU A 162 12.10 6.75 -9.26
CA LEU A 162 12.32 8.18 -9.18
C LEU A 162 13.34 8.54 -8.10
N ALA A 163 13.27 7.90 -6.94
CA ALA A 163 14.23 8.09 -5.85
C ALA A 163 15.65 7.71 -6.28
N ALA A 164 15.81 6.51 -6.87
CA ALA A 164 17.11 6.04 -7.34
C ALA A 164 17.69 6.95 -8.44
N PHE A 165 16.85 7.39 -9.38
CA PHE A 165 17.24 8.32 -10.44
C PHE A 165 17.71 9.66 -9.86
N LEU A 166 16.93 10.26 -8.95
CA LEU A 166 17.28 11.55 -8.35
C LEU A 166 18.57 11.48 -7.52
N CYS A 167 18.69 10.47 -6.66
CA CYS A 167 19.87 10.27 -5.82
C CYS A 167 21.12 9.92 -6.62
N GLY A 168 20.98 9.16 -7.70
CA GLY A 168 22.12 8.76 -8.54
C GLY A 168 22.56 9.82 -9.56
N THR A 169 21.64 10.70 -9.99
CA THR A 169 21.95 11.67 -11.06
C THR A 169 22.34 13.04 -10.52
N PHE A 170 21.74 13.50 -9.43
CA PHE A 170 21.96 14.86 -8.91
C PHE A 170 22.87 14.84 -7.68
N PHE A 171 22.35 14.42 -6.54
CA PHE A 171 23.08 14.30 -5.29
C PHE A 171 22.37 13.31 -4.36
N PRO A 172 23.04 12.67 -3.40
CA PRO A 172 22.49 11.57 -2.61
C PRO A 172 21.19 11.90 -1.86
N GLU A 173 20.99 13.15 -1.46
CA GLU A 173 19.83 13.62 -0.71
C GLU A 173 18.65 14.07 -1.61
N ALA A 174 18.82 14.12 -2.94
CA ALA A 174 17.85 14.69 -3.88
C ALA A 174 16.49 13.99 -3.80
N GLY A 175 16.46 12.67 -3.68
CA GLY A 175 15.23 11.91 -3.56
C GLY A 175 14.43 12.26 -2.29
N THR A 176 15.11 12.41 -1.15
CA THR A 176 14.48 12.84 0.12
C THR A 176 13.96 14.27 0.04
N LEU A 177 14.71 15.19 -0.55
CA LEU A 177 14.31 16.58 -0.70
C LEU A 177 13.08 16.71 -1.62
N VAL A 178 13.12 16.11 -2.80
CA VAL A 178 12.00 16.11 -3.74
C VAL A 178 10.78 15.42 -3.13
N GLY A 179 10.98 14.31 -2.42
CA GLY A 179 9.91 13.62 -1.70
C GLY A 179 9.23 14.50 -0.66
N ALA A 180 10.00 15.24 0.14
CA ALA A 180 9.46 16.18 1.14
C ALA A 180 8.65 17.33 0.48
N VAL A 181 9.16 17.88 -0.63
CA VAL A 181 8.46 18.93 -1.40
C VAL A 181 7.15 18.39 -2.00
N LEU A 182 7.16 17.22 -2.62
CA LEU A 182 5.97 16.58 -3.19
C LEU A 182 4.94 16.27 -2.10
N LEU A 183 5.38 15.75 -0.95
CA LEU A 183 4.51 15.46 0.18
C LEU A 183 3.82 16.72 0.69
N LEU A 184 4.57 17.81 0.91
CA LEU A 184 4.01 19.09 1.38
C LEU A 184 3.08 19.71 0.36
N THR A 185 3.51 19.88 -0.89
CA THR A 185 2.71 20.50 -1.95
C THR A 185 1.45 19.68 -2.24
N GLY A 186 1.57 18.36 -2.33
CA GLY A 186 0.44 17.46 -2.54
C GLY A 186 -0.56 17.53 -1.40
N THR A 187 -0.10 17.53 -0.14
CA THR A 187 -0.98 17.65 1.03
C THR A 187 -1.68 19.01 1.08
N VAL A 188 -0.99 20.10 0.77
CA VAL A 188 -1.61 21.43 0.68
C VAL A 188 -2.70 21.43 -0.40
N LEU A 189 -2.40 20.96 -1.62
CA LEU A 189 -3.37 20.89 -2.70
C LEU A 189 -4.57 20.01 -2.34
N PHE A 190 -4.34 18.89 -1.67
CA PHE A 190 -5.39 17.99 -1.21
C PHE A 190 -6.27 18.67 -0.14
N THR A 191 -5.68 19.26 0.88
CA THR A 191 -6.40 19.82 2.03
C THR A 191 -7.13 21.14 1.74
N THR A 192 -6.69 21.91 0.73
CA THR A 192 -7.40 23.13 0.28
C THR A 192 -8.76 22.83 -0.34
N ARG A 193 -9.02 21.60 -0.79
CA ARG A 193 -10.29 21.19 -1.39
C ARG A 193 -11.30 20.76 -0.32
N ARG A 194 -11.71 21.71 0.52
CA ARG A 194 -12.61 21.48 1.67
C ARG A 194 -14.01 21.03 1.27
N ALA A 195 -14.51 21.44 0.11
CA ALA A 195 -15.84 21.03 -0.37
C ALA A 195 -16.00 19.52 -0.59
N THR A 196 -14.88 18.79 -0.75
CA THR A 196 -14.87 17.33 -0.90
C THR A 196 -14.50 16.60 0.38
N GLU A 197 -14.18 17.33 1.45
CA GLU A 197 -13.79 16.76 2.74
C GLU A 197 -15.02 16.17 3.44
N PRO A 198 -14.94 14.93 3.95
CA PRO A 198 -16.01 14.36 4.75
C PRO A 198 -16.25 15.22 6.00
N PRO A 199 -17.53 15.46 6.38
CA PRO A 199 -17.83 16.22 7.58
C PRO A 199 -17.31 15.50 8.82
N VAL A 200 -16.75 16.28 9.75
CA VAL A 200 -16.40 15.77 11.07
C VAL A 200 -17.69 15.40 11.79
N ARG A 201 -17.88 14.12 12.07
CA ARG A 201 -19.02 13.67 12.84
C ARG A 201 -18.69 13.78 14.35
N ALA A 202 -19.68 14.16 15.14
CA ALA A 202 -19.57 14.13 16.60
C ALA A 202 -19.11 12.73 17.02
N HIS A 203 -18.17 12.68 17.97
CA HIS A 203 -17.63 11.41 18.46
C HIS A 203 -18.76 10.58 19.07
N ILE A 204 -19.30 9.63 18.31
CA ILE A 204 -20.23 8.64 18.84
C ILE A 204 -19.39 7.66 19.67
N PRO A 205 -19.67 7.52 20.98
CA PRO A 205 -19.01 6.51 21.79
C PRO A 205 -19.29 5.14 21.19
N GLY A 206 -18.31 4.56 20.51
CA GLY A 206 -18.44 3.28 19.81
C GLY A 206 -17.17 2.45 19.96
N LYS A 207 -17.26 1.18 19.61
CA LYS A 207 -16.12 0.27 19.66
C LYS A 207 -15.01 0.77 18.69
N ALA A 208 -13.76 0.70 19.14
CA ALA A 208 -12.62 0.92 18.29
C ALA A 208 -12.69 -0.02 17.05
N PRO A 209 -12.22 0.38 15.84
CA PRO A 209 -12.26 -0.48 14.66
C PRO A 209 -11.71 -1.88 14.90
N LEU A 210 -10.61 -2.02 15.66
CA LEU A 210 -10.05 -3.31 16.08
C LEU A 210 -11.04 -4.22 16.84
N ARG A 211 -12.08 -3.66 17.46
CA ARG A 211 -13.12 -4.40 18.20
C ARG A 211 -14.42 -4.51 17.42
N ALA A 212 -14.48 -3.93 16.21
CA ALA A 212 -15.66 -4.01 15.37
C ALA A 212 -15.76 -5.41 14.72
N PRO A 213 -16.96 -6.01 14.69
CA PRO A 213 -17.15 -7.33 14.10
C PRO A 213 -16.70 -7.34 12.62
N GLY A 214 -15.83 -8.30 12.26
CA GLY A 214 -15.34 -8.48 10.89
C GLY A 214 -14.15 -7.61 10.49
N ILE A 215 -13.72 -6.63 11.28
CA ILE A 215 -12.47 -5.87 11.01
C ILE A 215 -11.22 -6.72 11.31
N PRO A 216 -11.06 -7.37 12.48
CA PRO A 216 -9.83 -8.13 12.76
C PRO A 216 -9.48 -9.19 11.70
N PRO A 217 -10.42 -9.99 11.19
CA PRO A 217 -10.12 -10.93 10.10
C PRO A 217 -9.65 -10.23 8.81
N LEU A 218 -10.22 -9.06 8.48
CA LEU A 218 -9.79 -8.29 7.30
C LEU A 218 -8.38 -7.74 7.47
N LEU A 219 -8.01 -7.28 8.68
CA LEU A 219 -6.65 -6.85 8.98
C LEU A 219 -5.66 -8.02 8.88
N ALA A 220 -6.05 -9.22 9.30
CA ALA A 220 -5.26 -10.42 9.12
C ALA A 220 -5.11 -10.81 7.65
N VAL A 221 -6.15 -10.61 6.81
CA VAL A 221 -6.03 -10.76 5.36
C VAL A 221 -5.06 -9.71 4.79
N CYS A 222 -5.14 -8.45 5.22
CA CYS A 222 -4.18 -7.41 4.80
C CYS A 222 -2.73 -7.77 5.18
N LEU A 223 -2.52 -8.29 6.40
CA LEU A 223 -1.21 -8.77 6.85
C LEU A 223 -0.70 -9.90 5.94
N ALA A 224 -1.53 -10.89 5.64
CA ALA A 224 -1.14 -12.01 4.78
C ALA A 224 -0.86 -11.53 3.34
N MET A 225 -1.63 -10.59 2.81
CA MET A 225 -1.36 -9.97 1.50
C MET A 225 -0.04 -9.18 1.50
N GLY A 226 0.26 -8.47 2.58
CA GLY A 226 1.57 -7.86 2.76
C GLY A 226 2.69 -8.89 2.70
N GLY A 227 2.48 -10.06 3.34
CA GLY A 227 3.40 -11.19 3.26
C GLY A 227 3.65 -11.68 1.83
N VAL A 228 2.60 -11.69 0.99
CA VAL A 228 2.75 -11.98 -0.44
C VAL A 228 3.65 -10.95 -1.12
N PHE A 229 3.41 -9.66 -0.93
CA PHE A 229 4.19 -8.61 -1.58
C PHE A 229 5.65 -8.61 -1.15
N GLY A 230 5.90 -8.61 0.17
CA GLY A 230 7.28 -8.57 0.69
C GLY A 230 8.10 -9.80 0.33
N ALA A 231 7.51 -11.00 0.40
CA ALA A 231 8.20 -12.21 0.01
C ALA A 231 8.47 -12.24 -1.51
N THR A 232 7.49 -11.87 -2.34
CA THR A 232 7.68 -11.86 -3.81
C THR A 232 8.79 -10.91 -4.22
N GLU A 233 8.89 -9.73 -3.61
CA GLU A 233 9.94 -8.76 -3.89
C GLU A 233 11.33 -9.34 -3.59
N VAL A 234 11.56 -9.80 -2.37
CA VAL A 234 12.88 -10.31 -1.93
C VAL A 234 13.28 -11.56 -2.70
N VAL A 235 12.34 -12.48 -2.89
CA VAL A 235 12.61 -13.75 -3.60
C VAL A 235 12.93 -13.48 -5.07
N THR A 236 12.25 -12.53 -5.73
CA THR A 236 12.52 -12.18 -7.12
C THR A 236 13.90 -11.53 -7.28
N LEU A 237 14.29 -10.66 -6.33
CA LEU A 237 15.63 -10.08 -6.30
C LEU A 237 16.69 -11.17 -6.16
N ALA A 238 16.54 -12.08 -5.20
CA ALA A 238 17.47 -13.18 -4.97
C ALA A 238 17.54 -14.17 -6.16
N PHE A 239 16.40 -14.45 -6.80
CA PHE A 239 16.36 -15.32 -7.97
C PHE A 239 17.08 -14.72 -9.19
N ALA A 240 16.93 -13.42 -9.42
CA ALA A 240 17.62 -12.72 -10.48
C ALA A 240 19.12 -12.59 -10.20
N ASP A 241 19.50 -12.33 -8.95
CA ASP A 241 20.89 -12.23 -8.51
C ASP A 241 21.63 -13.58 -8.68
N ALA A 242 21.01 -14.69 -8.30
CA ALA A 242 21.55 -16.03 -8.50
C ALA A 242 21.83 -16.38 -9.98
N GLN A 243 21.22 -15.65 -10.92
CA GLN A 243 21.46 -15.78 -12.36
C GLN A 243 22.42 -14.72 -12.91
N GLY A 244 23.02 -13.86 -12.06
CA GLY A 244 23.88 -12.75 -12.49
C GLY A 244 23.12 -11.65 -13.26
N ARG A 245 21.79 -11.56 -13.09
CA ARG A 245 20.90 -10.62 -13.80
C ARG A 245 20.14 -9.70 -12.83
N GLN A 246 20.80 -9.21 -11.80
CA GLN A 246 20.18 -8.40 -10.75
C GLN A 246 19.41 -7.19 -11.28
N SER A 247 19.92 -6.52 -12.32
CA SER A 247 19.25 -5.39 -12.97
C SER A 247 17.89 -5.74 -13.60
N ALA A 248 17.67 -7.01 -13.98
CA ALA A 248 16.42 -7.46 -14.57
C ALA A 248 15.30 -7.66 -13.51
N ALA A 249 15.64 -7.82 -12.22
CA ALA A 249 14.66 -8.00 -11.16
C ALA A 249 13.64 -6.84 -11.09
N GLY A 250 14.12 -5.61 -11.26
CA GLY A 250 13.25 -4.43 -11.30
C GLY A 250 12.21 -4.48 -12.42
N ILE A 251 12.59 -4.98 -13.60
CA ILE A 251 11.67 -5.15 -14.74
C ILE A 251 10.62 -6.23 -14.42
N VAL A 252 11.04 -7.33 -13.80
CA VAL A 252 10.14 -8.43 -13.43
C VAL A 252 9.10 -7.96 -12.42
N LEU A 253 9.50 -7.22 -11.39
CA LEU A 253 8.59 -6.63 -10.40
C LEU A 253 7.69 -5.55 -11.00
N ALA A 254 8.20 -4.74 -11.93
CA ALA A 254 7.40 -3.76 -12.65
C ALA A 254 6.31 -4.42 -13.51
N LEU A 255 6.58 -5.57 -14.13
CA LEU A 255 5.59 -6.36 -14.87
C LEU A 255 4.49 -6.90 -13.94
N GLN A 256 4.84 -7.39 -12.76
CA GLN A 256 3.86 -7.78 -11.74
C GLN A 256 2.94 -6.61 -11.35
N ALA A 257 3.53 -5.44 -11.07
CA ALA A 257 2.78 -4.23 -10.73
C ALA A 257 1.91 -3.76 -11.90
N ALA A 258 2.39 -3.86 -13.14
CA ALA A 258 1.62 -3.54 -14.34
C ALA A 258 0.41 -4.48 -14.49
N GLY A 259 0.59 -5.78 -14.29
CA GLY A 259 -0.49 -6.76 -14.26
C GLY A 259 -1.56 -6.41 -13.21
N SER A 260 -1.14 -6.08 -12.01
CA SER A 260 -2.01 -5.63 -10.91
C SER A 260 -2.77 -4.36 -11.29
N CYS A 261 -2.08 -3.34 -11.77
CA CYS A 261 -2.67 -2.06 -12.16
C CYS A 261 -3.73 -2.23 -13.27
N VAL A 262 -3.40 -2.94 -14.34
CA VAL A 262 -4.34 -3.21 -15.46
C VAL A 262 -5.56 -3.97 -14.97
N ALA A 263 -5.37 -5.06 -14.21
CA ALA A 263 -6.47 -5.84 -13.69
C ALA A 263 -7.33 -5.06 -12.68
N GLY A 264 -6.72 -4.21 -11.85
CA GLY A 264 -7.42 -3.32 -10.95
C GLY A 264 -8.33 -2.33 -11.67
N LEU A 265 -7.82 -1.69 -12.74
CA LEU A 265 -8.61 -0.78 -13.57
C LEU A 265 -9.73 -1.52 -14.32
N LEU A 266 -9.47 -2.69 -14.87
CA LEU A 266 -10.50 -3.51 -15.51
C LEU A 266 -11.58 -3.95 -14.50
N TYR A 267 -11.17 -4.37 -13.30
CA TYR A 267 -12.07 -4.76 -12.23
C TYR A 267 -12.99 -3.63 -11.78
N GLY A 268 -12.47 -2.39 -11.75
CA GLY A 268 -13.26 -1.19 -11.45
C GLY A 268 -14.19 -0.75 -12.58
N ALA A 269 -13.88 -1.11 -13.82
CA ALA A 269 -14.76 -0.84 -14.97
C ALA A 269 -15.93 -1.83 -15.07
N VAL A 270 -15.72 -3.04 -14.56
CA VAL A 270 -16.75 -4.09 -14.48
C VAL A 270 -17.51 -3.91 -13.16
N ASN A 271 -18.83 -4.08 -13.18
CA ASN A 271 -19.64 -4.13 -11.97
C ASN A 271 -19.86 -5.60 -11.58
N PRO A 272 -18.97 -6.18 -10.74
CA PRO A 272 -19.13 -7.58 -10.36
C PRO A 272 -20.42 -7.78 -9.55
N ALA A 273 -21.15 -8.85 -9.86
CA ALA A 273 -22.38 -9.16 -9.16
C ALA A 273 -22.15 -9.55 -7.68
N GLY A 274 -23.10 -9.24 -6.84
CA GLY A 274 -23.12 -9.63 -5.43
C GLY A 274 -22.27 -8.74 -4.50
N PRO A 275 -22.40 -8.95 -3.18
CA PRO A 275 -21.72 -8.17 -2.16
C PRO A 275 -20.21 -8.46 -2.13
N ALA A 276 -19.41 -7.48 -1.73
CA ALA A 276 -17.95 -7.61 -1.61
C ALA A 276 -17.53 -8.79 -0.71
N ALA A 277 -18.32 -9.07 0.34
CA ALA A 277 -18.08 -10.18 1.24
C ALA A 277 -18.14 -11.58 0.56
N ALA A 278 -19.01 -11.75 -0.42
CA ALA A 278 -19.11 -13.00 -1.18
C ALA A 278 -17.99 -13.14 -2.23
N ARG A 279 -17.48 -12.00 -2.72
CA ARG A 279 -16.41 -11.95 -3.74
C ARG A 279 -15.01 -12.17 -3.16
N LEU A 280 -14.76 -11.74 -1.92
CA LEU A 280 -13.43 -11.80 -1.31
C LEU A 280 -12.80 -13.21 -1.36
N PRO A 281 -13.47 -14.29 -0.96
CA PRO A 281 -12.87 -15.63 -1.04
C PRO A 281 -12.47 -16.04 -2.45
N TRP A 282 -13.25 -15.65 -3.46
CA TRP A 282 -12.95 -15.96 -4.86
C TRP A 282 -11.75 -15.16 -5.38
N CYS A 283 -11.65 -13.88 -5.02
CA CYS A 283 -10.49 -13.05 -5.37
C CYS A 283 -9.21 -13.60 -4.73
N VAL A 284 -9.27 -13.97 -3.44
CA VAL A 284 -8.12 -14.53 -2.72
C VAL A 284 -7.76 -15.92 -3.27
N ALA A 285 -8.75 -16.75 -3.62
CA ALA A 285 -8.50 -18.06 -4.23
C ALA A 285 -7.83 -17.93 -5.61
N ALA A 286 -8.29 -16.98 -6.44
CA ALA A 286 -7.66 -16.69 -7.71
C ALA A 286 -6.21 -16.21 -7.52
N MET A 287 -5.97 -15.33 -6.54
CA MET A 287 -4.62 -14.87 -6.19
C MET A 287 -3.72 -16.02 -5.75
N ALA A 288 -4.20 -16.90 -4.85
CA ALA A 288 -3.44 -18.05 -4.37
C ALA A 288 -3.12 -19.04 -5.52
N ALA A 289 -4.07 -19.28 -6.43
CA ALA A 289 -3.86 -20.14 -7.58
C ALA A 289 -2.85 -19.54 -8.57
N LEU A 290 -2.95 -18.24 -8.89
CA LEU A 290 -2.05 -17.59 -9.83
C LEU A 290 -0.64 -17.39 -9.26
N LEU A 291 -0.48 -17.25 -7.95
CA LEU A 291 0.83 -17.21 -7.29
C LEU A 291 1.58 -18.56 -7.33
N ALA A 292 0.91 -19.66 -7.64
CA ALA A 292 1.60 -20.91 -7.93
C ALA A 292 2.39 -20.87 -9.24
N LEU A 293 2.01 -20.01 -10.22
CA LEU A 293 2.71 -19.89 -11.51
C LEU A 293 4.17 -19.44 -11.38
N PRO A 294 4.51 -18.39 -10.60
CA PRO A 294 5.92 -18.04 -10.35
C PRO A 294 6.71 -19.16 -9.72
N LEU A 295 6.14 -19.89 -8.73
CA LEU A 295 6.78 -21.03 -8.12
C LEU A 295 7.06 -22.14 -9.16
N LEU A 296 6.07 -22.48 -9.98
CA LEU A 296 6.24 -23.49 -11.04
C LEU A 296 7.23 -23.03 -12.11
N ALA A 297 7.17 -21.76 -12.54
CA ALA A 297 8.10 -21.21 -13.51
C ALA A 297 9.55 -21.28 -12.99
N ALA A 298 9.78 -20.91 -11.73
CA ALA A 298 11.09 -20.96 -11.11
C ALA A 298 11.57 -22.42 -10.93
N ALA A 299 10.70 -23.34 -10.50
CA ALA A 299 11.06 -24.73 -10.20
C ALA A 299 11.30 -25.57 -11.45
N LEU A 300 10.47 -25.40 -12.50
CA LEU A 300 10.51 -26.27 -13.68
C LEU A 300 11.49 -25.78 -14.75
N THR A 301 11.68 -24.48 -14.86
CA THR A 301 12.43 -23.91 -16.00
C THR A 301 13.67 -23.10 -15.58
N GLY A 302 13.68 -22.54 -14.38
CA GLY A 302 14.71 -21.60 -13.96
C GLY A 302 14.78 -20.32 -14.85
N SER A 303 13.82 -20.12 -15.74
CA SER A 303 13.84 -19.04 -16.74
C SER A 303 13.30 -17.73 -16.19
N LEU A 304 14.12 -16.68 -16.15
CA LEU A 304 13.72 -15.35 -15.70
C LEU A 304 12.62 -14.72 -16.59
N PRO A 305 12.65 -14.84 -17.96
CA PRO A 305 11.55 -14.37 -18.79
C PRO A 305 10.22 -15.06 -18.50
N LEU A 306 10.22 -16.37 -18.30
CA LEU A 306 9.00 -17.10 -17.97
C LEU A 306 8.48 -16.72 -16.58
N LEU A 307 9.39 -16.51 -15.62
CA LEU A 307 9.06 -15.99 -14.30
C LEU A 307 8.40 -14.61 -14.40
N ALA A 308 8.91 -13.73 -15.27
CA ALA A 308 8.36 -12.39 -15.50
C ALA A 308 6.92 -12.45 -16.01
N VAL A 309 6.63 -13.33 -16.97
CA VAL A 309 5.27 -13.57 -17.47
C VAL A 309 4.38 -14.16 -16.37
N ALA A 310 4.89 -15.13 -15.60
CA ALA A 310 4.15 -15.72 -14.49
C ALA A 310 3.81 -14.70 -13.41
N LEU A 311 4.73 -13.79 -13.07
CA LEU A 311 4.50 -12.71 -12.10
C LEU A 311 3.54 -11.64 -12.63
N LEU A 312 3.60 -11.29 -13.93
CA LEU A 312 2.61 -10.41 -14.55
C LEU A 312 1.19 -10.99 -14.40
N VAL A 313 1.03 -12.28 -14.71
CA VAL A 313 -0.27 -12.97 -14.59
C VAL A 313 -0.69 -13.08 -13.12
N ALA A 314 0.21 -13.43 -12.21
CA ALA A 314 -0.07 -13.49 -10.77
C ALA A 314 -0.48 -12.12 -10.22
N GLY A 315 0.17 -11.05 -10.68
CA GLY A 315 -0.18 -9.67 -10.35
C GLY A 315 -1.63 -9.31 -10.67
N MET A 316 -2.21 -9.87 -11.73
CA MET A 316 -3.58 -9.58 -12.13
C MET A 316 -4.64 -9.95 -11.07
N ALA A 317 -4.34 -10.83 -10.12
CA ALA A 317 -5.26 -11.17 -9.04
C ALA A 317 -5.06 -10.34 -7.77
N THR A 318 -3.96 -9.61 -7.64
CA THR A 318 -3.65 -8.86 -6.41
C THR A 318 -4.54 -7.64 -6.24
N ALA A 319 -4.72 -6.80 -7.27
CA ALA A 319 -5.56 -5.61 -7.19
C ALA A 319 -7.04 -5.92 -6.93
N PRO A 320 -7.71 -6.86 -7.62
CA PRO A 320 -9.09 -7.23 -7.28
C PRO A 320 -9.25 -7.67 -5.81
N THR A 321 -8.28 -8.40 -5.27
CA THR A 321 -8.27 -8.83 -3.87
C THR A 321 -8.13 -7.62 -2.93
N MET A 322 -7.20 -6.69 -3.20
CA MET A 322 -7.02 -5.47 -2.40
C MET A 322 -8.25 -4.56 -2.46
N VAL A 323 -8.79 -4.31 -3.66
CA VAL A 323 -10.00 -3.48 -3.83
C VAL A 323 -11.16 -4.05 -3.01
N THR A 324 -11.38 -5.36 -3.09
CA THR A 324 -12.47 -6.02 -2.36
C THR A 324 -12.23 -5.97 -0.85
N THR A 325 -11.00 -6.19 -0.39
CA THR A 325 -10.63 -6.13 1.02
C THR A 325 -10.81 -4.71 1.57
N MET A 326 -10.32 -3.68 0.86
CA MET A 326 -10.45 -2.27 1.28
C MET A 326 -11.90 -1.81 1.27
N THR A 327 -12.71 -2.25 0.30
CA THR A 327 -14.15 -1.98 0.29
C THR A 327 -14.81 -2.55 1.56
N LEU A 328 -14.48 -3.78 1.93
CA LEU A 328 -15.02 -4.38 3.16
C LEU A 328 -14.54 -3.69 4.43
N VAL A 329 -13.31 -3.20 4.47
CA VAL A 329 -12.82 -2.38 5.58
C VAL A 329 -13.63 -1.09 5.67
N GLN A 330 -13.91 -0.41 4.55
CA GLN A 330 -14.76 0.78 4.52
C GLN A 330 -16.17 0.49 5.03
N GLU A 331 -16.81 -0.58 4.55
CA GLU A 331 -18.18 -0.97 4.91
C GLU A 331 -18.34 -1.35 6.39
N ARG A 332 -17.30 -1.97 6.99
CA ARG A 332 -17.36 -2.49 8.36
C ARG A 332 -16.75 -1.57 9.41
N THR A 333 -16.05 -0.54 8.99
CA THR A 333 -15.49 0.44 9.92
C THR A 333 -16.62 1.27 10.52
N PRO A 334 -16.67 1.42 11.86
CA PRO A 334 -17.68 2.23 12.52
C PRO A 334 -17.71 3.67 12.00
N GLU A 335 -18.88 4.26 11.95
CA GLU A 335 -19.05 5.65 11.55
C GLU A 335 -18.17 6.60 12.34
N GLY A 336 -17.58 7.59 11.64
CA GLY A 336 -16.67 8.57 12.25
C GLY A 336 -15.26 8.06 12.55
N ARG A 337 -14.90 6.82 12.12
CA ARG A 337 -13.57 6.21 12.32
C ARG A 337 -12.97 5.63 11.04
N LEU A 338 -13.41 6.11 9.88
CA LEU A 338 -13.04 5.52 8.59
C LEU A 338 -11.53 5.63 8.31
N ASN A 339 -10.91 6.77 8.62
CA ASN A 339 -9.47 6.93 8.43
C ASN A 339 -8.68 6.02 9.39
N GLU A 340 -9.15 5.81 10.63
CA GLU A 340 -8.55 4.86 11.57
C GLU A 340 -8.62 3.43 11.02
N GLY A 341 -9.78 2.97 10.53
CA GLY A 341 -9.97 1.64 9.97
C GLY A 341 -9.09 1.39 8.73
N MET A 342 -9.06 2.34 7.81
CA MET A 342 -8.23 2.27 6.59
C MET A 342 -6.73 2.26 6.93
N THR A 343 -6.33 3.05 7.91
CA THR A 343 -4.93 3.09 8.34
C THR A 343 -4.49 1.81 9.03
N LEU A 344 -5.36 1.20 9.85
CA LEU A 344 -5.09 -0.11 10.43
C LEU A 344 -4.90 -1.20 9.36
N ALA A 345 -5.68 -1.16 8.27
CA ALA A 345 -5.53 -2.08 7.15
C ALA A 345 -4.16 -1.90 6.48
N VAL A 346 -3.74 -0.66 6.21
CA VAL A 346 -2.42 -0.35 5.66
C VAL A 346 -1.31 -0.73 6.63
N THR A 347 -1.46 -0.49 7.93
CA THR A 347 -0.48 -0.92 8.94
C THR A 347 -0.33 -2.45 8.96
N GLY A 348 -1.44 -3.18 8.86
CA GLY A 348 -1.42 -4.64 8.72
C GLY A 348 -0.66 -5.08 7.46
N LEU A 349 -0.91 -4.43 6.33
CA LEU A 349 -0.22 -4.68 5.07
C LEU A 349 1.30 -4.45 5.20
N LEU A 350 1.71 -3.31 5.76
CA LEU A 350 3.13 -2.99 5.97
C LEU A 350 3.83 -3.98 6.91
N GLY A 351 3.15 -4.36 8.01
CA GLY A 351 3.65 -5.42 8.90
C GLY A 351 3.81 -6.76 8.17
N GLY A 352 2.87 -7.07 7.30
CA GLY A 352 2.93 -8.25 6.44
C GLY A 352 4.10 -8.20 5.46
N ILE A 353 4.35 -7.05 4.82
CA ILE A 353 5.49 -6.85 3.92
C ILE A 353 6.80 -7.14 4.69
N ALA A 354 6.97 -6.58 5.88
CA ALA A 354 8.16 -6.82 6.69
C ALA A 354 8.36 -8.29 7.05
N CYS A 355 7.30 -8.97 7.50
CA CYS A 355 7.35 -10.40 7.81
C CYS A 355 7.64 -11.26 6.57
N GLY A 356 6.97 -10.96 5.46
CA GLY A 356 7.13 -11.69 4.19
C GLY A 356 8.54 -11.53 3.62
N SER A 357 9.09 -10.33 3.66
CA SER A 357 10.48 -10.06 3.25
C SER A 357 11.48 -10.81 4.11
N ALA A 358 11.28 -10.82 5.43
CA ALA A 358 12.17 -11.54 6.36
C ALA A 358 12.11 -13.06 6.14
N ILE A 359 10.91 -13.64 6.03
CA ILE A 359 10.74 -15.08 5.79
C ILE A 359 11.22 -15.45 4.39
N GLY A 360 10.91 -14.65 3.37
CA GLY A 360 11.39 -14.85 2.00
C GLY A 360 12.89 -14.79 1.90
N GLY A 361 13.53 -13.82 2.54
CA GLY A 361 14.99 -13.68 2.63
C GLY A 361 15.63 -14.90 3.31
N TRP A 362 15.12 -15.27 4.48
CA TRP A 362 15.60 -16.45 5.19
C TRP A 362 15.49 -17.73 4.33
N THR A 363 14.35 -17.91 3.67
CA THR A 363 14.12 -19.09 2.81
C THR A 363 15.07 -19.12 1.62
N THR A 364 15.36 -17.98 1.00
CA THR A 364 16.29 -17.90 -0.13
C THR A 364 17.74 -18.20 0.28
N GLU A 365 18.15 -17.76 1.45
CA GLU A 365 19.50 -17.97 1.97
C GLU A 365 19.75 -19.42 2.43
N HIS A 366 18.78 -20.04 3.12
CA HIS A 366 18.96 -21.34 3.75
C HIS A 366 18.49 -22.53 2.89
N LEU A 367 17.58 -22.31 1.95
CA LEU A 367 17.07 -23.35 1.06
C LEU A 367 17.48 -23.07 -0.39
N SER A 368 16.75 -22.19 -1.08
CA SER A 368 17.08 -21.73 -2.42
C SER A 368 16.18 -20.54 -2.83
N PRO A 369 16.60 -19.72 -3.81
CA PRO A 369 15.73 -18.69 -4.40
C PRO A 369 14.42 -19.25 -4.99
N THR A 370 14.47 -20.45 -5.56
CA THR A 370 13.29 -21.14 -6.08
C THR A 370 12.32 -21.53 -4.95
N ALA A 371 12.82 -22.10 -3.87
CA ALA A 371 12.01 -22.47 -2.70
C ALA A 371 11.37 -21.23 -2.04
N GLY A 372 12.00 -20.07 -2.15
CA GLY A 372 11.48 -18.79 -1.67
C GLY A 372 10.09 -18.46 -2.21
N TYR A 373 9.75 -18.86 -3.44
CA TYR A 373 8.40 -18.65 -4.00
C TYR A 373 7.29 -19.44 -3.32
N ALA A 374 7.62 -20.41 -2.46
CA ALA A 374 6.61 -21.05 -1.60
C ALA A 374 6.07 -20.10 -0.52
N VAL A 375 6.84 -19.09 -0.11
CA VAL A 375 6.41 -18.13 0.93
C VAL A 375 5.20 -17.30 0.50
N PRO A 376 5.18 -16.61 -0.67
CA PRO A 376 3.99 -15.90 -1.11
C PRO A 376 2.80 -16.83 -1.36
N VAL A 377 3.00 -18.06 -1.81
CA VAL A 377 1.92 -19.05 -1.99
C VAL A 377 1.30 -19.43 -0.64
N THR A 378 2.14 -19.70 0.37
CA THR A 378 1.63 -20.01 1.72
C THR A 378 0.93 -18.81 2.37
N ALA A 379 1.45 -17.61 2.20
CA ALA A 379 0.81 -16.38 2.68
C ALA A 379 -0.58 -16.19 2.02
N ALA A 380 -0.69 -16.44 0.72
CA ALA A 380 -1.98 -16.38 0.01
C ALA A 380 -2.94 -17.48 0.48
N ALA A 381 -2.47 -18.69 0.75
CA ALA A 381 -3.27 -19.76 1.32
C ALA A 381 -3.79 -19.41 2.73
N VAL A 382 -2.97 -18.77 3.56
CA VAL A 382 -3.40 -18.22 4.86
C VAL A 382 -4.47 -17.15 4.68
N ALA A 383 -4.28 -16.20 3.75
CA ALA A 383 -5.30 -15.20 3.42
C ALA A 383 -6.63 -15.84 3.00
N LEU A 384 -6.57 -16.92 2.20
CA LEU A 384 -7.76 -17.68 1.79
C LEU A 384 -8.47 -18.31 3.00
N ALA A 385 -7.72 -19.01 3.84
CA ALA A 385 -8.28 -19.63 5.05
C ALA A 385 -8.95 -18.59 5.98
N LEU A 386 -8.36 -17.41 6.13
CA LEU A 386 -8.92 -16.30 6.91
C LEU A 386 -10.19 -15.73 6.27
N SER A 387 -10.21 -15.58 4.93
CA SER A 387 -11.37 -15.05 4.21
C SER A 387 -12.58 -15.99 4.31
N LEU A 388 -12.37 -17.30 4.30
CA LEU A 388 -13.42 -18.32 4.45
C LEU A 388 -14.00 -18.40 5.87
N ARG A 389 -13.19 -18.08 6.89
CA ARG A 389 -13.61 -18.09 8.30
C ARG A 389 -14.32 -16.81 8.73
N SER A 390 -14.33 -15.77 7.90
CA SER A 390 -15.00 -14.50 8.23
C SER A 390 -16.51 -14.70 8.43
N PRO A 391 -17.10 -14.18 9.54
CA PRO A 391 -18.50 -14.46 9.92
C PRO A 391 -19.55 -14.11 8.86
N SER A 392 -19.22 -13.24 7.90
CA SER A 392 -20.15 -12.86 6.82
C SER A 392 -20.57 -14.01 5.87
N ASN A 393 -19.76 -15.08 5.78
CA ASN A 393 -20.12 -16.25 4.96
C ASN A 393 -21.19 -17.14 5.61
N ARG A 394 -21.46 -16.96 6.92
CA ARG A 394 -22.50 -17.72 7.61
C ARG A 394 -23.90 -17.14 7.39
N PHE A 395 -24.01 -15.82 7.21
CA PHE A 395 -25.31 -15.17 6.98
C PHE A 395 -25.86 -15.36 5.56
N THR A 396 -25.02 -15.53 4.54
CA THR A 396 -25.45 -15.80 3.16
C THR A 396 -25.99 -17.22 2.99
N LYS A 397 -25.61 -18.19 3.83
CA LYS A 397 -26.17 -19.55 3.80
C LYS A 397 -27.57 -19.67 4.41
N CYS A 398 -27.97 -18.71 5.24
CA CYS A 398 -29.31 -18.71 5.87
C CYS A 398 -30.39 -17.97 5.03
N LEU A 399 -30.01 -17.31 3.94
CA LEU A 399 -30.93 -16.55 3.06
C LEU A 399 -31.13 -17.18 1.66
N ALA A 400 -30.68 -18.42 1.45
CA ALA A 400 -31.12 -19.19 0.27
C ALA A 400 -32.56 -19.64 0.52
N PRO A 401 -33.56 -19.19 -0.28
CA PRO A 401 -34.91 -19.71 -0.18
C PRO A 401 -34.90 -21.17 -0.66
N HIS A 402 -35.55 -22.03 0.11
CA HIS A 402 -35.95 -23.37 -0.31
C HIS A 402 -36.97 -23.31 -1.44
#